data_4fd4c2f85a7a34b192ba6863cd7d9242
#
_entry.id   4fd4c2f85a7a34b192ba6863cd7d9242
#
_cell.length_a   1.000
_cell.length_b   1.000
_cell.length_c   1.000
_cell.angle_alpha   90.00
_cell.angle_beta   90.00
_cell.angle_gamma   90.00
#
_symmetry.space_group_name_H-M   'P 1'
#
loop_
_entity.id
_entity.type
_entity.pdbx_description
1 polymer ?
#
loop_
_entity_poly.entity_id
_entity_poly.type
_entity_poly.pdbx_seq_one_letter_code
_entity_poly.pdbx_strand_id
1 'polypeptide(L)'
;MVRIIIVLLFCFPAVTFAQTYQQLSERAIECIEKDSLPQAEELLLQALKLEPKNAKNALLFSNLGLVQRRLGEFDKALESYSFALNFAPLAVPILLDRAAIYMEMGKTDRAYTDYCQVLDEDKQN
;
A
#
# COMPACT_ATOMS: atom_id res chain seq x y z
N MET A 1 62.87 13.78 5.12
CA MET A 1 62.10 12.54 5.15
C MET A 1 60.63 12.87 5.04
N VAL A 2 60.01 12.61 3.89
CA VAL A 2 58.58 12.82 3.71
C VAL A 2 57.89 11.53 4.15
N ARG A 3 57.16 11.58 5.27
CA ARG A 3 56.27 10.49 5.66
C ARG A 3 55.02 10.59 4.80
N ILE A 4 54.93 9.71 3.82
CA ILE A 4 53.69 9.54 3.07
C ILE A 4 52.71 8.83 4.00
N ILE A 5 51.79 9.59 4.59
CA ILE A 5 50.64 9.00 5.27
C ILE A 5 49.71 8.52 4.16
N ILE A 6 49.76 7.23 3.84
CA ILE A 6 48.74 6.62 3.01
C ILE A 6 47.49 6.54 3.89
N VAL A 7 46.63 7.52 3.75
CA VAL A 7 45.28 7.40 4.25
C VAL A 7 44.61 6.39 3.33
N LEU A 8 44.61 5.14 3.73
CA LEU A 8 43.75 4.14 3.17
C LEU A 8 42.33 4.59 3.55
N LEU A 9 41.73 5.41 2.66
CA LEU A 9 40.31 5.57 2.62
C LEU A 9 39.76 4.17 2.31
N PHE A 10 39.46 3.42 3.36
CA PHE A 10 38.56 2.31 3.25
C PHE A 10 37.22 2.92 2.83
N CYS A 11 37.01 3.10 1.54
CA CYS A 11 35.69 3.13 0.97
C CYS A 11 35.07 1.76 1.31
N PHE A 12 34.53 1.64 2.51
CA PHE A 12 33.51 0.64 2.73
C PHE A 12 32.42 0.98 1.72
N PRO A 13 32.13 0.09 0.75
CA PRO A 13 30.90 0.27 0.03
C PRO A 13 29.84 0.39 1.11
N ALA A 14 29.13 1.50 1.13
CA ALA A 14 27.97 1.62 1.98
C ALA A 14 27.13 0.40 1.64
N VAL A 15 27.16 -0.62 2.51
CA VAL A 15 26.30 -1.78 2.36
C VAL A 15 24.91 -1.23 2.67
N THR A 16 24.29 -0.68 1.62
CA THR A 16 22.88 -0.38 1.66
C THR A 16 22.18 -1.73 1.76
N PHE A 17 21.87 -2.13 2.99
CA PHE A 17 21.01 -3.29 3.20
C PHE A 17 19.70 -2.97 2.51
N ALA A 18 19.44 -3.59 1.35
CA ALA A 18 18.16 -3.53 0.68
C ALA A 18 17.11 -3.99 1.69
N GLN A 19 16.12 -3.13 1.95
CA GLN A 19 15.03 -3.48 2.84
C GLN A 19 14.23 -4.62 2.21
N THR A 20 13.90 -5.62 3.02
CA THR A 20 13.06 -6.73 2.58
C THR A 20 11.61 -6.27 2.41
N TYR A 21 10.85 -7.03 1.65
CA TYR A 21 9.40 -6.84 1.53
C TYR A 21 8.73 -6.72 2.89
N GLN A 22 9.08 -7.60 3.82
CA GLN A 22 8.50 -7.60 5.16
C GLN A 22 8.86 -6.33 5.94
N GLN A 23 10.13 -5.91 5.89
CA GLN A 23 10.59 -4.70 6.58
C GLN A 23 9.89 -3.45 6.04
N LEU A 24 9.74 -3.35 4.71
CA LEU A 24 9.02 -2.25 4.07
C LEU A 24 7.55 -2.22 4.49
N SER A 25 6.91 -3.38 4.51
CA SER A 25 5.50 -3.52 4.91
C SER A 25 5.29 -3.13 6.37
N GLU A 26 6.14 -3.58 7.27
CA GLU A 26 6.07 -3.25 8.69
C GLU A 26 6.29 -1.75 8.95
N ARG A 27 7.28 -1.16 8.30
CA ARG A 27 7.54 0.28 8.40
C ARG A 27 6.39 1.12 7.83
N ALA A 28 5.76 0.64 6.76
CA ALA A 28 4.58 1.30 6.20
C ALA A 28 3.44 1.33 7.21
N ILE A 29 3.17 0.22 7.88
CA ILE A 29 2.13 0.15 8.93
C ILE A 29 2.45 1.13 10.07
N GLU A 30 3.70 1.17 10.52
CA GLU A 30 4.12 2.14 11.56
C GLU A 30 3.87 3.58 11.11
N CYS A 31 4.17 3.89 9.84
CA CYS A 31 3.91 5.22 9.28
C CYS A 31 2.41 5.55 9.23
N ILE A 32 1.56 4.57 8.91
CA ILE A 32 0.10 4.75 8.95
C ILE A 32 -0.37 5.07 10.37
N GLU A 33 0.12 4.33 11.35
CA GLU A 33 -0.23 4.52 12.77
C GLU A 33 0.20 5.90 13.29
N LYS A 34 1.32 6.41 12.78
CA LYS A 34 1.85 7.73 13.13
C LYS A 34 1.32 8.86 12.25
N ASP A 35 0.39 8.57 11.36
CA ASP A 35 -0.17 9.51 10.38
C ASP A 35 0.87 10.11 9.43
N SER A 36 1.97 9.41 9.20
CA SER A 36 3.01 9.76 8.23
C SER A 36 2.64 9.22 6.85
N LEU A 37 1.57 9.75 6.28
CA LEU A 37 0.91 9.19 5.10
C LEU A 37 1.76 9.21 3.82
N PRO A 38 2.48 10.30 3.46
CA PRO A 38 3.32 10.27 2.26
C PRO A 38 4.43 9.23 2.33
N GLN A 39 5.03 9.05 3.49
CA GLN A 39 6.06 8.03 3.72
C GLN A 39 5.49 6.61 3.66
N ALA A 40 4.29 6.42 4.22
CA ALA A 40 3.58 5.15 4.13
C ALA A 40 3.30 4.76 2.68
N GLU A 41 2.82 5.70 1.87
CA GLU A 41 2.58 5.49 0.44
C GLU A 41 3.85 5.02 -0.28
N GLU A 42 4.95 5.72 -0.06
CA GLU A 42 6.24 5.38 -0.68
C GLU A 42 6.72 3.98 -0.29
N LEU A 43 6.64 3.63 0.99
CA LEU A 43 7.08 2.33 1.49
C LEU A 43 6.21 1.19 0.93
N LEU A 44 4.90 1.38 0.85
CA LEU A 44 3.99 0.40 0.26
C LEU A 44 4.28 0.19 -1.22
N LEU A 45 4.51 1.27 -1.97
CA LEU A 45 4.87 1.18 -3.39
C LEU A 45 6.21 0.46 -3.60
N GLN A 46 7.19 0.70 -2.74
CA GLN A 46 8.47 0.00 -2.79
C GLN A 46 8.30 -1.51 -2.54
N ALA A 47 7.51 -1.88 -1.55
CA ALA A 47 7.25 -3.28 -1.24
C ALA A 47 6.54 -4.00 -2.40
N LEU A 48 5.52 -3.37 -2.98
CA LEU A 48 4.78 -3.90 -4.12
C LEU A 48 5.67 -4.08 -5.36
N LYS A 49 6.59 -3.15 -5.58
CA LYS A 49 7.56 -3.22 -6.68
C LYS A 49 8.57 -4.34 -6.47
N LEU A 50 8.95 -4.59 -5.21
CA LEU A 50 9.94 -5.60 -4.86
C LEU A 50 9.41 -7.01 -5.07
N GLU A 51 8.17 -7.26 -4.69
CA GLU A 51 7.53 -8.58 -4.81
C GLU A 51 6.12 -8.46 -5.41
N PRO A 52 6.01 -8.22 -6.73
CA PRO A 52 4.72 -7.93 -7.36
C PRO A 52 3.73 -9.10 -7.38
N LYS A 53 4.20 -10.32 -7.11
CA LYS A 53 3.38 -11.54 -7.10
C LYS A 53 3.16 -12.10 -5.69
N ASN A 54 3.56 -11.38 -4.64
CA ASN A 54 3.37 -11.85 -3.28
C ASN A 54 1.88 -11.92 -2.94
N ALA A 55 1.42 -13.06 -2.41
CA ALA A 55 0.03 -13.26 -2.03
C ALA A 55 -0.47 -12.27 -0.97
N LYS A 56 0.44 -11.70 -0.18
CA LYS A 56 0.12 -10.67 0.82
C LYS A 56 -0.16 -9.29 0.22
N ASN A 57 0.01 -9.12 -1.09
CA ASN A 57 -0.21 -7.83 -1.75
C ASN A 57 -1.66 -7.36 -1.71
N ALA A 58 -2.62 -8.25 -1.52
CA ALA A 58 -4.01 -7.84 -1.26
C ALA A 58 -4.09 -6.87 -0.08
N LEU A 59 -3.40 -7.20 1.01
CA LEU A 59 -3.34 -6.33 2.20
C LEU A 59 -2.56 -5.05 1.92
N LEU A 60 -1.43 -5.13 1.21
CA LEU A 60 -0.64 -3.95 0.87
C LEU A 60 -1.41 -2.97 -0.01
N PHE A 61 -2.11 -3.47 -1.03
CA PHE A 61 -2.96 -2.63 -1.87
C PHE A 61 -4.12 -2.02 -1.09
N SER A 62 -4.71 -2.76 -0.16
CA SER A 62 -5.76 -2.24 0.72
C SER A 62 -5.23 -1.10 1.59
N ASN A 63 -4.07 -1.28 2.21
CA ASN A 63 -3.42 -0.23 3.00
C ASN A 63 -3.03 0.97 2.15
N LEU A 64 -2.54 0.72 0.93
CA LEU A 64 -2.20 1.79 -0.02
C LEU A 64 -3.44 2.61 -0.39
N GLY A 65 -4.55 1.94 -0.67
CA GLY A 65 -5.83 2.60 -0.94
C GLY A 65 -6.29 3.47 0.22
N LEU A 66 -6.19 2.96 1.44
CA LEU A 66 -6.52 3.71 2.66
C LEU A 66 -5.66 4.98 2.79
N VAL A 67 -4.36 4.86 2.61
CA VAL A 67 -3.41 5.99 2.67
C VAL A 67 -3.74 7.02 1.60
N GLN A 68 -3.93 6.59 0.37
CA GLN A 68 -4.25 7.46 -0.76
C GLN A 68 -5.59 8.17 -0.57
N ARG A 69 -6.58 7.48 -0.02
CA ARG A 69 -7.88 8.10 0.34
C ARG A 69 -7.69 9.22 1.36
N ARG A 70 -6.92 8.97 2.42
CA ARG A 70 -6.63 9.98 3.45
C ARG A 70 -5.84 11.16 2.91
N LEU A 71 -5.01 10.94 1.89
CA LEU A 71 -4.27 11.99 1.18
C LEU A 71 -5.15 12.75 0.17
N GLY A 72 -6.40 12.33 -0.02
CA GLY A 72 -7.29 12.93 -1.03
C GLY A 72 -7.03 12.46 -2.45
N GLU A 73 -6.18 11.46 -2.64
CA GLU A 73 -5.82 10.89 -3.94
C GLU A 73 -6.84 9.82 -4.34
N PHE A 74 -8.09 10.20 -4.58
CA PHE A 74 -9.21 9.27 -4.74
C PHE A 74 -9.05 8.35 -5.96
N ASP A 75 -8.59 8.86 -7.10
CA ASP A 75 -8.39 8.03 -8.30
C ASP A 75 -7.35 6.95 -8.06
N LYS A 76 -6.25 7.29 -7.41
CA LYS A 76 -5.21 6.32 -7.03
C LYS A 76 -5.73 5.31 -6.00
N ALA A 77 -6.51 5.76 -5.03
CA ALA A 77 -7.12 4.89 -4.03
C ALA A 77 -8.07 3.87 -4.67
N LEU A 78 -8.89 4.28 -5.62
CA LEU A 78 -9.76 3.37 -6.38
C LEU A 78 -8.96 2.32 -7.14
N GLU A 79 -7.86 2.70 -7.76
CA GLU A 79 -6.96 1.78 -8.45
C GLU A 79 -6.36 0.77 -7.48
N SER A 80 -5.87 1.22 -6.34
CA SER A 80 -5.28 0.37 -5.30
C SER A 80 -6.30 -0.62 -4.74
N TYR A 81 -7.51 -0.19 -4.43
CA TYR A 81 -8.57 -1.09 -3.96
C TYR A 81 -9.00 -2.07 -5.06
N SER A 82 -9.01 -1.66 -6.32
CA SER A 82 -9.30 -2.55 -7.42
C SER A 82 -8.23 -3.64 -7.57
N PHE A 83 -6.95 -3.30 -7.41
CA PHE A 83 -5.88 -4.29 -7.36
C PHE A 83 -6.03 -5.23 -6.16
N ALA A 84 -6.36 -4.71 -4.99
CA ALA A 84 -6.62 -5.54 -3.81
C ALA A 84 -7.74 -6.56 -4.09
N LEU A 85 -8.81 -6.14 -4.74
CA LEU A 85 -9.92 -7.01 -5.12
C LEU A 85 -9.55 -8.05 -6.19
N ASN A 86 -8.54 -7.81 -7.01
CA ASN A 86 -8.02 -8.83 -7.92
C ASN A 86 -7.41 -10.02 -7.17
N PHE A 87 -6.80 -9.79 -6.01
CA PHE A 87 -6.30 -10.86 -5.13
C PHE A 87 -7.39 -11.49 -4.27
N ALA A 88 -8.36 -10.69 -3.86
CA ALA A 88 -9.44 -11.08 -2.96
C ALA A 88 -10.78 -10.48 -3.42
N PRO A 89 -11.42 -11.04 -4.48
CA PRO A 89 -12.57 -10.41 -5.15
C PRO A 89 -13.77 -10.13 -4.26
N LEU A 90 -13.94 -10.91 -3.21
CA LEU A 90 -15.10 -10.84 -2.32
C LEU A 90 -14.75 -10.31 -0.92
N ALA A 91 -13.62 -9.62 -0.80
CA ALA A 91 -13.21 -9.03 0.47
C ALA A 91 -14.15 -7.88 0.85
N VAL A 92 -15.07 -8.17 1.74
CA VAL A 92 -16.10 -7.22 2.21
C VAL A 92 -15.51 -5.89 2.68
N PRO A 93 -14.48 -5.85 3.54
CA PRO A 93 -13.89 -4.58 3.96
C PRO A 93 -13.39 -3.72 2.80
N ILE A 94 -12.77 -4.33 1.79
CA ILE A 94 -12.23 -3.62 0.62
C ILE A 94 -13.38 -3.07 -0.25
N LEU A 95 -14.42 -3.85 -0.44
CA LEU A 95 -15.61 -3.41 -1.17
C LEU A 95 -16.28 -2.21 -0.48
N LEU A 96 -16.41 -2.26 0.84
CA LEU A 96 -16.97 -1.16 1.62
C LEU A 96 -16.11 0.10 1.53
N ASP A 97 -14.80 -0.04 1.61
CA ASP A 97 -13.86 1.08 1.49
C ASP A 97 -13.92 1.71 0.11
N ARG A 98 -13.97 0.89 -0.94
CA ARG A 98 -14.12 1.39 -2.32
C ARG A 98 -15.45 2.08 -2.53
N ALA A 99 -16.53 1.50 -2.02
CA ALA A 99 -17.85 2.12 -2.08
C ALA A 99 -17.87 3.49 -1.38
N ALA A 100 -17.21 3.61 -0.24
CA ALA A 100 -17.10 4.87 0.49
C ALA A 100 -16.40 5.95 -0.36
N ILE A 101 -15.33 5.59 -1.09
CA ILE A 101 -14.65 6.53 -2.00
C ILE A 101 -15.58 6.93 -3.14
N TYR A 102 -16.31 6.00 -3.73
CA TYR A 102 -17.29 6.33 -4.77
C TYR A 102 -18.35 7.30 -4.27
N MET A 103 -18.82 7.13 -3.03
CA MET A 103 -19.75 8.09 -2.42
C MET A 103 -19.13 9.47 -2.25
N GLU A 104 -17.90 9.56 -1.76
CA GLU A 104 -17.18 10.83 -1.62
C GLU A 104 -16.99 11.55 -2.97
N MET A 105 -16.84 10.78 -4.05
CA MET A 105 -16.71 11.30 -5.41
C MET A 105 -18.05 11.60 -6.11
N GLY A 106 -19.18 11.31 -5.45
CA GLY A 106 -20.51 11.43 -6.04
C GLY A 106 -20.87 10.35 -7.06
N LYS A 107 -20.10 9.26 -7.12
CA LYS A 107 -20.34 8.12 -8.04
C LYS A 107 -21.24 7.08 -7.37
N THR A 108 -22.48 7.46 -7.10
CA THR A 108 -23.43 6.66 -6.31
C THR A 108 -23.77 5.32 -6.94
N ASP A 109 -23.86 5.25 -8.28
CA ASP A 109 -24.17 4.00 -8.98
C ASP A 109 -23.09 2.94 -8.76
N ARG A 110 -21.83 3.33 -8.77
CA ARG A 110 -20.69 2.43 -8.53
C ARG A 110 -20.63 2.00 -7.06
N ALA A 111 -20.89 2.93 -6.15
CA ALA A 111 -20.98 2.61 -4.73
C ALA A 111 -22.10 1.60 -4.47
N TYR A 112 -23.26 1.80 -5.10
CA TYR A 112 -24.39 0.89 -5.00
C TYR A 112 -24.03 -0.54 -5.47
N THR A 113 -23.29 -0.66 -6.56
CA THR A 113 -22.84 -1.96 -7.06
C THR A 113 -21.98 -2.68 -6.02
N ASP A 114 -21.03 -1.99 -5.41
CA ASP A 114 -20.18 -2.57 -4.37
C ASP A 114 -20.99 -2.96 -3.12
N TYR A 115 -21.94 -2.13 -2.69
CA TYR A 115 -22.82 -2.44 -1.57
C TYR A 115 -23.71 -3.65 -1.84
N CYS A 116 -24.23 -3.78 -3.05
CA CYS A 116 -25.03 -4.95 -3.44
C CYS A 116 -24.20 -6.24 -3.39
N GLN A 117 -22.94 -6.17 -3.81
CA GLN A 117 -22.04 -7.32 -3.74
C GLN A 117 -21.79 -7.74 -2.28
N VAL A 118 -21.63 -6.78 -1.37
CA VAL A 118 -21.48 -7.05 0.08
C VAL A 118 -22.73 -7.75 0.62
N LEU A 119 -23.91 -7.28 0.25
CA LEU A 119 -25.19 -7.87 0.71
C LEU A 119 -25.38 -9.30 0.16
N ASP A 120 -24.98 -9.56 -1.06
CA ASP A 120 -25.05 -10.90 -1.65
C ASP A 120 -24.13 -11.89 -0.92
N GLU A 121 -22.95 -11.44 -0.49
CA GLU A 121 -22.04 -12.24 0.34
C GLU A 121 -22.66 -12.59 1.70
N ASP A 122 -23.29 -11.64 2.36
CA ASP A 122 -23.95 -11.86 3.65
C ASP A 122 -25.06 -12.92 3.56
N LYS A 123 -25.76 -13.01 2.44
CA LYS A 123 -26.84 -14.00 2.24
C LYS A 123 -26.33 -15.44 2.04
N GLN A 124 -25.05 -15.60 1.67
CA GLN A 124 -24.44 -16.91 1.43
C GLN A 124 -23.78 -17.50 2.68
N ASN A 125 -23.65 -16.74 3.73
CA ASN A 125 -23.07 -17.16 5.00
C ASN A 125 -24.15 -17.65 5.98
#